data_d173d906853c5fde22588493922022bb
#
_entry.id   d173d906853c5fde22588493922022bb
#
_cell.length_a   1.000
_cell.length_b   1.000
_cell.length_c   1.000
_cell.angle_alpha   90.00
_cell.angle_beta   90.00
_cell.angle_gamma   90.00
#
_symmetry.space_group_name_H-M   'P 1'
#
loop_
_entity.id
_entity.type
_entity.pdbx_description
1 polymer ?
#
loop_
_entity_poly.entity_id
_entity_poly.type
_entity_poly.pdbx_seq_one_letter_code
_entity_poly.pdbx_strand_id
1 'polypeptide(L)'
;MLVPPIPANESTRLSTLRALSILDTHAEERFDRLTRLAKRLFGVPIALVSLVDENRQWFKSCVGLPINETSRDISFCAHAILHDDILMVPDTLMDERFHDNPLVTGEPGIRFYAGCPLTVPNGSKLGTLCLIDVNPRGFDEEDRALLHDLGRMAGEELAAVQLATLDALTHLSNRRGFEALSQHALNVCKRMSRPASLLFFDLNDFKAINDTYGHAEGDRALVSFAEVLRDALRESDVIGRLGGDEFVALLTDSDLAKTAAVTQRLQAHLAAHNAAAQCGYEIRFSVGQIEYDSQHHASMADLLATADAAMYVNKRASKAQARHHA
;
A
#
# COMPACT_ATOMS: atom_id res chain seq x y z
N MET A 1 21.87 -10.66 -19.33
CA MET A 1 20.71 -9.85 -18.90
C MET A 1 21.11 -8.96 -17.73
N LEU A 2 20.78 -7.70 -17.78
CA LEU A 2 20.96 -6.81 -16.65
C LEU A 2 19.74 -6.90 -15.72
N VAL A 3 19.98 -7.21 -14.44
CA VAL A 3 18.90 -7.16 -13.43
C VAL A 3 18.55 -5.69 -13.16
N PRO A 4 17.26 -5.32 -13.13
CA PRO A 4 16.87 -3.94 -12.87
C PRO A 4 17.34 -3.47 -11.49
N PRO A 5 17.98 -2.31 -11.37
CA PRO A 5 18.37 -1.77 -10.07
C PRO A 5 17.15 -1.39 -9.23
N ILE A 6 17.35 -1.38 -7.92
CA ILE A 6 16.31 -0.98 -6.96
C ILE A 6 16.20 0.56 -6.95
N PRO A 7 15.01 1.14 -7.09
CA PRO A 7 14.81 2.58 -6.99
C PRO A 7 15.25 3.14 -5.63
N ALA A 8 15.76 4.38 -5.59
CA ALA A 8 16.18 5.02 -4.34
C ALA A 8 15.03 5.19 -3.32
N ASN A 9 13.79 5.29 -3.81
CA ASN A 9 12.58 5.43 -2.99
C ASN A 9 11.79 4.12 -2.82
N GLU A 10 12.44 2.96 -2.94
CA GLU A 10 11.79 1.65 -2.98
C GLU A 10 10.90 1.38 -1.76
N SER A 11 11.35 1.71 -0.56
CA SER A 11 10.57 1.52 0.67
C SER A 11 9.23 2.27 0.61
N THR A 12 9.25 3.55 0.21
CA THR A 12 8.05 4.38 0.03
C THR A 12 7.16 3.83 -1.09
N ARG A 13 7.76 3.42 -2.21
CA ARG A 13 7.06 2.86 -3.36
C ARG A 13 6.32 1.58 -3.00
N LEU A 14 6.99 0.63 -2.33
CA LEU A 14 6.38 -0.63 -1.88
C LEU A 14 5.31 -0.40 -0.82
N SER A 15 5.56 0.48 0.15
CA SER A 15 4.55 0.86 1.13
C SER A 15 3.30 1.43 0.46
N THR A 16 3.47 2.32 -0.54
CA THR A 16 2.36 2.88 -1.33
C THR A 16 1.62 1.78 -2.10
N LEU A 17 2.35 0.88 -2.79
CA LEU A 17 1.74 -0.21 -3.56
C LEU A 17 0.93 -1.17 -2.66
N ARG A 18 1.47 -1.55 -1.52
CA ARG A 18 0.81 -2.44 -0.55
C ARG A 18 -0.43 -1.79 0.07
N ALA A 19 -0.34 -0.49 0.38
CA ALA A 19 -1.48 0.27 0.91
C ALA A 19 -2.68 0.36 -0.05
N LEU A 20 -2.45 0.24 -1.36
CA LEU A 20 -3.54 0.18 -2.35
C LEU A 20 -4.38 -1.11 -2.25
N SER A 21 -3.87 -2.16 -1.61
CA SER A 21 -4.53 -3.48 -1.53
C SER A 21 -4.98 -4.02 -2.90
N ILE A 22 -4.21 -3.72 -3.95
CA ILE A 22 -4.55 -4.04 -5.34
C ILE A 22 -3.88 -5.33 -5.84
N LEU A 23 -2.76 -5.72 -5.20
CA LEU A 23 -2.07 -6.97 -5.52
C LEU A 23 -2.93 -8.18 -5.16
N ASP A 24 -2.84 -9.24 -5.96
CA ASP A 24 -3.55 -10.50 -5.78
C ASP A 24 -5.09 -10.36 -5.76
N THR A 25 -5.62 -9.26 -6.32
CA THR A 25 -7.06 -9.02 -6.45
C THR A 25 -7.60 -9.53 -7.79
N HIS A 26 -8.91 -9.69 -7.87
CA HIS A 26 -9.58 -10.06 -9.11
C HIS A 26 -9.39 -9.00 -10.21
N ALA A 27 -9.59 -9.41 -11.45
CA ALA A 27 -9.66 -8.53 -12.61
C ALA A 27 -10.72 -7.43 -12.39
N GLU A 28 -10.41 -6.22 -12.86
CA GLU A 28 -11.31 -5.07 -12.76
C GLU A 28 -11.45 -4.38 -14.11
N GLU A 29 -12.69 -4.21 -14.56
CA GLU A 29 -13.02 -3.67 -15.89
C GLU A 29 -12.33 -2.33 -16.20
N ARG A 30 -12.10 -1.48 -15.19
CA ARG A 30 -11.41 -0.20 -15.37
C ARG A 30 -9.98 -0.35 -15.89
N PHE A 31 -9.25 -1.42 -15.51
CA PHE A 31 -7.93 -1.73 -16.04
C PHE A 31 -8.01 -2.58 -17.31
N ASP A 32 -8.94 -3.52 -17.36
CA ASP A 32 -9.10 -4.43 -18.49
C ASP A 32 -9.52 -3.70 -19.77
N ARG A 33 -10.36 -2.65 -19.67
CA ARG A 33 -10.69 -1.80 -20.82
C ARG A 33 -9.48 -1.08 -21.38
N LEU A 34 -8.53 -0.64 -20.51
CA LEU A 34 -7.32 0.07 -20.93
C LEU A 34 -6.36 -0.86 -21.69
N THR A 35 -6.15 -2.09 -21.19
CA THR A 35 -5.30 -3.07 -21.88
C THR A 35 -5.92 -3.54 -23.19
N ARG A 36 -7.25 -3.76 -23.25
CA ARG A 36 -7.94 -4.07 -24.51
C ARG A 36 -7.85 -2.92 -25.52
N LEU A 37 -8.02 -1.69 -25.06
CA LEU A 37 -7.91 -0.50 -25.89
C LEU A 37 -6.48 -0.33 -26.42
N ALA A 38 -5.47 -0.40 -25.55
CA ALA A 38 -4.07 -0.33 -25.93
C ALA A 38 -3.69 -1.41 -26.96
N LYS A 39 -4.03 -2.68 -26.71
CA LYS A 39 -3.81 -3.76 -27.66
C LYS A 39 -4.42 -3.46 -29.05
N ARG A 40 -5.63 -2.91 -29.08
CA ARG A 40 -6.36 -2.63 -30.31
C ARG A 40 -5.81 -1.44 -31.07
N LEU A 41 -5.46 -0.35 -30.38
CA LEU A 41 -4.96 0.87 -30.99
C LEU A 41 -3.57 0.67 -31.60
N PHE A 42 -2.68 -0.01 -30.86
CA PHE A 42 -1.31 -0.25 -31.31
C PHE A 42 -1.15 -1.54 -32.13
N GLY A 43 -2.19 -2.37 -32.25
CA GLY A 43 -2.12 -3.63 -33.01
C GLY A 43 -1.07 -4.61 -32.47
N VAL A 44 -0.78 -4.59 -31.16
CA VAL A 44 0.18 -5.48 -30.50
C VAL A 44 -0.49 -6.77 -30.02
N PRO A 45 0.23 -7.90 -29.97
CA PRO A 45 -0.33 -9.14 -29.43
C PRO A 45 -0.58 -9.09 -27.93
N ILE A 46 0.24 -8.31 -27.16
CA ILE A 46 0.21 -8.29 -25.70
C ILE A 46 0.16 -6.85 -25.20
N ALA A 47 -0.74 -6.58 -24.24
CA ALA A 47 -0.81 -5.34 -23.49
C ALA A 47 -1.12 -5.62 -22.02
N LEU A 48 -0.42 -4.96 -21.09
CA LEU A 48 -0.48 -5.22 -19.66
C LEU A 48 -0.62 -3.92 -18.86
N VAL A 49 -1.42 -3.96 -17.79
CA VAL A 49 -1.22 -3.09 -16.62
C VAL A 49 -0.48 -3.93 -15.58
N SER A 50 0.79 -3.63 -15.40
CA SER A 50 1.72 -4.38 -14.57
C SER A 50 2.08 -3.57 -13.32
N LEU A 51 2.15 -4.21 -12.17
CA LEU A 51 2.59 -3.64 -10.90
C LEU A 51 3.87 -4.34 -10.45
N VAL A 52 4.89 -3.55 -10.06
CA VAL A 52 6.20 -4.06 -9.67
C VAL A 52 6.25 -4.18 -8.14
N ASP A 53 6.16 -5.41 -7.64
CA ASP A 53 6.29 -5.75 -6.21
C ASP A 53 7.77 -5.98 -5.84
N GLU A 54 8.05 -6.39 -4.62
CA GLU A 54 9.40 -6.60 -4.09
C GLU A 54 10.22 -7.60 -4.91
N ASN A 55 9.66 -8.80 -5.18
CA ASN A 55 10.36 -9.89 -5.87
C ASN A 55 9.66 -10.33 -7.17
N ARG A 56 8.55 -9.72 -7.53
CA ARG A 56 7.75 -10.08 -8.69
C ARG A 56 7.20 -8.87 -9.41
N GLN A 57 6.82 -9.08 -10.65
CA GLN A 57 5.94 -8.23 -11.44
C GLN A 57 4.59 -8.93 -11.53
N TRP A 58 3.55 -8.29 -11.00
CA TRP A 58 2.19 -8.83 -11.00
C TRP A 58 1.31 -8.08 -11.99
N PHE A 59 0.43 -8.79 -12.72
CA PHE A 59 -0.39 -8.20 -13.77
C PHE A 59 -1.81 -7.93 -13.26
N LYS A 60 -2.12 -6.65 -13.00
CA LYS A 60 -3.47 -6.21 -12.64
C LYS A 60 -4.45 -6.41 -13.79
N SER A 61 -3.98 -6.24 -15.03
CA SER A 61 -4.70 -6.56 -16.23
C SER A 61 -3.72 -7.09 -17.28
N CYS A 62 -4.11 -8.16 -17.97
CA CYS A 62 -3.28 -8.85 -18.94
C CYS A 62 -4.11 -9.30 -20.13
N VAL A 63 -3.70 -8.90 -21.33
CA VAL A 63 -4.26 -9.40 -22.58
C VAL A 63 -3.14 -9.95 -23.45
N GLY A 64 -3.22 -11.24 -23.78
CA GLY A 64 -2.28 -11.91 -24.68
C GLY A 64 -1.25 -12.82 -24.04
N LEU A 65 -1.20 -12.93 -22.70
CA LEU A 65 -0.37 -13.91 -21.98
C LEU A 65 -1.24 -14.79 -21.07
N PRO A 66 -0.89 -16.07 -20.90
CA PRO A 66 -1.62 -17.00 -20.03
C PRO A 66 -1.09 -17.02 -18.57
N ILE A 67 -0.34 -16.01 -18.16
CA ILE A 67 0.28 -15.89 -16.83
C ILE A 67 -0.14 -14.59 -16.15
N ASN A 68 -0.09 -14.56 -14.81
CA ASN A 68 -0.48 -13.40 -14.02
C ASN A 68 0.71 -12.68 -13.36
N GLU A 69 1.91 -13.25 -13.41
CA GLU A 69 3.11 -12.67 -12.82
C GLU A 69 4.38 -13.24 -13.45
N THR A 70 5.50 -12.53 -13.23
CA THR A 70 6.87 -12.99 -13.52
C THR A 70 7.80 -12.58 -12.39
N SER A 71 9.01 -13.15 -12.33
CA SER A 71 10.06 -12.65 -11.45
C SER A 71 10.40 -11.19 -11.80
N ARG A 72 10.66 -10.37 -10.79
CA ARG A 72 11.11 -8.99 -10.94
C ARG A 72 12.43 -8.90 -11.71
N ASP A 73 13.34 -9.84 -11.51
CA ASP A 73 14.68 -9.84 -12.11
C ASP A 73 14.68 -9.87 -13.63
N ILE A 74 13.63 -10.48 -14.23
CA ILE A 74 13.48 -10.56 -15.69
C ILE A 74 12.51 -9.49 -16.23
N SER A 75 12.02 -8.58 -15.38
CA SER A 75 10.95 -7.64 -15.71
C SER A 75 11.45 -6.42 -16.48
N PHE A 76 10.93 -6.19 -17.67
CA PHE A 76 11.07 -4.94 -18.42
C PHE A 76 10.44 -3.76 -17.67
N CYS A 77 9.30 -3.98 -17.01
CA CYS A 77 8.59 -2.95 -16.26
C CYS A 77 9.38 -2.48 -15.04
N ALA A 78 10.20 -3.34 -14.43
CA ALA A 78 11.08 -2.97 -13.33
C ALA A 78 12.22 -2.03 -13.80
N HIS A 79 12.65 -2.11 -15.06
CA HIS A 79 13.51 -1.10 -15.68
C HIS A 79 12.73 0.18 -15.98
N ALA A 80 11.49 0.06 -16.48
CA ALA A 80 10.71 1.23 -16.89
C ALA A 80 10.37 2.16 -15.72
N ILE A 81 10.07 1.63 -14.52
CA ILE A 81 9.76 2.46 -13.34
C ILE A 81 10.93 3.32 -12.84
N LEU A 82 12.15 3.11 -13.34
CA LEU A 82 13.33 3.93 -13.03
C LEU A 82 13.35 5.25 -13.78
N HIS A 83 12.55 5.38 -14.84
CA HIS A 83 12.50 6.53 -15.74
C HIS A 83 11.21 7.34 -15.50
N ASP A 84 11.23 8.61 -15.89
CA ASP A 84 10.05 9.49 -15.86
C ASP A 84 9.21 9.38 -17.13
N ASP A 85 9.81 8.94 -18.21
CA ASP A 85 9.21 8.80 -19.54
C ASP A 85 9.08 7.33 -19.95
N ILE A 86 8.44 7.11 -21.08
CA ILE A 86 8.24 5.79 -21.68
C ILE A 86 9.60 5.12 -21.93
N LEU A 87 9.80 3.93 -21.36
CA LEU A 87 10.88 3.05 -21.75
C LEU A 87 10.48 2.34 -23.05
N MET A 88 11.22 2.63 -24.13
CA MET A 88 11.01 2.01 -25.42
C MET A 88 12.21 1.17 -25.85
N VAL A 89 11.94 -0.05 -26.30
CA VAL A 89 12.93 -1.00 -26.85
C VAL A 89 12.40 -1.50 -28.19
N PRO A 90 12.85 -0.92 -29.32
CA PRO A 90 12.36 -1.26 -30.67
C PRO A 90 12.69 -2.69 -31.09
N ASP A 91 13.83 -3.21 -30.67
CA ASP A 91 14.24 -4.61 -30.84
C ASP A 91 15.06 -5.07 -29.63
N THR A 92 14.50 -5.98 -28.86
CA THR A 92 15.12 -6.47 -27.62
C THR A 92 16.43 -7.25 -27.84
N LEU A 93 16.63 -7.86 -29.01
CA LEU A 93 17.89 -8.53 -29.34
C LEU A 93 19.04 -7.55 -29.58
N MET A 94 18.73 -6.29 -29.85
CA MET A 94 19.72 -5.22 -30.04
C MET A 94 19.96 -4.39 -28.78
N ASP A 95 19.25 -4.68 -27.68
CA ASP A 95 19.37 -3.96 -26.40
C ASP A 95 20.22 -4.76 -25.42
N GLU A 96 21.33 -4.18 -24.96
CA GLU A 96 22.28 -4.83 -24.04
C GLU A 96 21.65 -5.26 -22.71
N ARG A 97 20.53 -4.65 -22.30
CA ARG A 97 19.81 -5.01 -21.07
C ARG A 97 19.00 -6.29 -21.22
N PHE A 98 18.51 -6.57 -22.44
CA PHE A 98 17.46 -7.55 -22.66
C PHE A 98 17.79 -8.68 -23.63
N HIS A 99 18.83 -8.59 -24.46
CA HIS A 99 19.10 -9.56 -25.55
C HIS A 99 19.18 -11.02 -25.10
N ASP A 100 19.62 -11.29 -23.86
CA ASP A 100 19.75 -12.61 -23.26
C ASP A 100 18.67 -12.87 -22.16
N ASN A 101 17.62 -12.03 -22.09
CA ASN A 101 16.51 -12.20 -21.15
C ASN A 101 15.70 -13.47 -21.49
N PRO A 102 15.30 -14.30 -20.51
CA PRO A 102 14.51 -15.50 -20.74
C PRO A 102 13.19 -15.25 -21.52
N LEU A 103 12.56 -14.08 -21.37
CA LEU A 103 11.36 -13.70 -22.10
C LEU A 103 11.63 -13.29 -23.56
N VAL A 104 12.92 -13.07 -23.92
CA VAL A 104 13.40 -12.77 -25.28
C VAL A 104 13.88 -14.03 -25.98
N THR A 105 14.71 -14.82 -25.28
CA THR A 105 15.33 -16.04 -25.84
C THR A 105 14.42 -17.27 -25.76
N GLY A 106 13.40 -17.25 -24.91
CA GLY A 106 12.37 -18.27 -24.74
C GLY A 106 10.97 -17.69 -25.00
N GLU A 107 9.94 -18.44 -24.61
CA GLU A 107 8.55 -17.96 -24.72
C GLU A 107 8.31 -16.75 -23.81
N PRO A 108 7.63 -15.69 -24.27
CA PRO A 108 6.91 -15.57 -25.56
C PRO A 108 7.76 -15.04 -26.72
N GLY A 109 9.08 -14.86 -26.57
CA GLY A 109 9.97 -14.37 -27.62
C GLY A 109 9.78 -12.86 -27.88
N ILE A 110 9.84 -12.06 -26.84
CA ILE A 110 9.62 -10.60 -26.91
C ILE A 110 10.68 -9.97 -27.80
N ARG A 111 10.23 -9.17 -28.79
CA ARG A 111 11.09 -8.42 -29.70
C ARG A 111 10.90 -6.90 -29.57
N PHE A 112 9.75 -6.46 -29.16
CA PHE A 112 9.44 -5.05 -28.91
C PHE A 112 8.84 -4.87 -27.53
N TYR A 113 9.20 -3.79 -26.86
CA TYR A 113 8.63 -3.33 -25.60
C TYR A 113 8.47 -1.82 -25.57
N ALA A 114 7.30 -1.33 -25.14
CA ALA A 114 7.11 0.06 -24.78
C ALA A 114 6.31 0.09 -23.47
N GLY A 115 6.84 0.74 -22.42
CA GLY A 115 6.21 0.81 -21.11
C GLY A 115 6.15 2.22 -20.58
N CYS A 116 4.94 2.71 -20.32
CA CYS A 116 4.67 3.99 -19.68
C CYS A 116 4.56 3.80 -18.15
N PRO A 117 5.41 4.45 -17.34
CA PRO A 117 5.33 4.35 -15.88
C PRO A 117 4.00 4.89 -15.35
N LEU A 118 3.42 4.16 -14.39
CA LEU A 118 2.19 4.54 -13.70
C LEU A 118 2.54 5.25 -12.40
N THR A 119 2.46 6.58 -12.42
CA THR A 119 2.80 7.43 -11.28
C THR A 119 1.54 7.80 -10.51
N VAL A 120 1.58 7.65 -9.18
CA VAL A 120 0.52 8.07 -8.26
C VAL A 120 0.84 9.42 -7.61
N PRO A 121 -0.13 10.11 -6.95
CA PRO A 121 0.03 11.49 -6.48
C PRO A 121 1.25 11.79 -5.61
N ASN A 122 1.77 10.81 -4.86
CA ASN A 122 2.98 10.99 -4.05
C ASN A 122 4.29 10.82 -4.85
N GLY A 123 4.22 10.73 -6.17
CA GLY A 123 5.38 10.56 -7.07
C GLY A 123 5.90 9.14 -7.18
N SER A 124 5.30 8.16 -6.49
CA SER A 124 5.73 6.75 -6.60
C SER A 124 5.28 6.15 -7.92
N LYS A 125 6.21 5.47 -8.62
CA LYS A 125 5.94 4.71 -9.84
C LYS A 125 5.69 3.26 -9.46
N LEU A 126 4.43 2.84 -9.51
CA LEU A 126 4.01 1.54 -9.00
C LEU A 126 4.14 0.41 -10.02
N GLY A 127 4.19 0.75 -11.29
CA GLY A 127 4.23 -0.20 -12.38
C GLY A 127 4.17 0.49 -13.73
N THR A 128 3.67 -0.19 -14.76
CA THR A 128 3.57 0.34 -16.13
C THR A 128 2.28 -0.09 -16.83
N LEU A 129 1.80 0.76 -17.74
CA LEU A 129 1.01 0.28 -18.89
C LEU A 129 2.02 -0.05 -19.99
N CYS A 130 2.10 -1.30 -20.41
CA CYS A 130 3.07 -1.71 -21.41
C CYS A 130 2.47 -2.47 -22.60
N LEU A 131 3.16 -2.32 -23.72
CA LEU A 131 2.91 -2.94 -25.02
C LEU A 131 4.07 -3.86 -25.34
N ILE A 132 3.76 -5.05 -25.81
CA ILE A 132 4.75 -6.07 -26.14
C ILE A 132 4.41 -6.70 -27.50
N ASP A 133 5.43 -6.89 -28.35
CA ASP A 133 5.32 -7.61 -29.60
C ASP A 133 6.45 -8.65 -29.74
N VAL A 134 6.18 -9.70 -30.50
CA VAL A 134 7.14 -10.75 -30.87
C VAL A 134 7.90 -10.38 -32.18
N ASN A 135 7.62 -9.23 -32.75
CA ASN A 135 8.33 -8.63 -33.87
C ASN A 135 8.90 -7.26 -33.48
N PRO A 136 10.07 -6.86 -34.00
CA PRO A 136 10.57 -5.51 -33.82
C PRO A 136 9.59 -4.48 -34.39
N ARG A 137 9.49 -3.30 -33.74
CA ARG A 137 8.56 -2.23 -34.16
C ARG A 137 9.23 -0.86 -34.10
N GLY A 138 8.88 -0.01 -35.06
CA GLY A 138 8.99 1.43 -34.90
C GLY A 138 7.91 1.95 -33.94
N PHE A 139 8.18 3.07 -33.32
CA PHE A 139 7.24 3.73 -32.39
C PHE A 139 7.48 5.23 -32.55
N ASP A 140 6.57 5.92 -33.19
CA ASP A 140 6.71 7.35 -33.51
C ASP A 140 6.21 8.26 -32.38
N GLU A 141 6.18 9.56 -32.64
CA GLU A 141 5.78 10.55 -31.64
C GLU A 141 4.26 10.52 -31.35
N GLU A 142 3.45 10.14 -32.34
CA GLU A 142 2.01 9.97 -32.18
C GLU A 142 1.72 8.74 -31.31
N ASP A 143 2.42 7.64 -31.55
CA ASP A 143 2.38 6.44 -30.72
C ASP A 143 2.80 6.74 -29.27
N ARG A 144 3.86 7.54 -29.07
CA ARG A 144 4.31 7.98 -27.73
C ARG A 144 3.24 8.77 -27.02
N ALA A 145 2.67 9.78 -27.68
CA ALA A 145 1.64 10.63 -27.09
C ALA A 145 0.42 9.79 -26.69
N LEU A 146 -0.01 8.86 -27.55
CA LEU A 146 -1.14 7.98 -27.28
C LEU A 146 -0.86 7.03 -26.10
N LEU A 147 0.32 6.41 -26.03
CA LEU A 147 0.69 5.54 -24.91
C LEU A 147 0.80 6.33 -23.61
N HIS A 148 1.31 7.55 -23.65
CA HIS A 148 1.37 8.43 -22.50
C HIS A 148 -0.03 8.79 -21.98
N ASP A 149 -0.99 9.11 -22.86
CA ASP A 149 -2.35 9.41 -22.48
C ASP A 149 -3.05 8.18 -21.83
N LEU A 150 -2.88 7.00 -22.39
CA LEU A 150 -3.41 5.77 -21.80
C LEU A 150 -2.72 5.42 -20.48
N GLY A 151 -1.41 5.66 -20.37
CA GLY A 151 -0.65 5.50 -19.13
C GLY A 151 -1.15 6.44 -18.03
N ARG A 152 -1.43 7.70 -18.39
CA ARG A 152 -2.02 8.69 -17.48
C ARG A 152 -3.40 8.23 -16.99
N MET A 153 -4.26 7.74 -17.88
CA MET A 153 -5.57 7.17 -17.49
C MET A 153 -5.43 6.00 -16.53
N ALA A 154 -4.46 5.08 -16.75
CA ALA A 154 -4.20 3.96 -15.85
C ALA A 154 -3.65 4.46 -14.49
N GLY A 155 -2.80 5.48 -14.48
CA GLY A 155 -2.33 6.15 -13.26
C GLY A 155 -3.46 6.81 -12.47
N GLU A 156 -4.41 7.47 -13.15
CA GLU A 156 -5.61 8.05 -12.53
C GLU A 156 -6.52 6.99 -11.90
N GLU A 157 -6.66 5.81 -12.52
CA GLU A 157 -7.39 4.69 -11.91
C GLU A 157 -6.68 4.16 -10.65
N LEU A 158 -5.34 4.08 -10.64
CA LEU A 158 -4.58 3.73 -9.43
C LEU A 158 -4.71 4.80 -8.35
N ALA A 159 -4.65 6.08 -8.72
CA ALA A 159 -4.86 7.19 -7.80
C ALA A 159 -6.27 7.17 -7.18
N ALA A 160 -7.30 6.82 -7.96
CA ALA A 160 -8.65 6.65 -7.44
C ALA A 160 -8.74 5.52 -6.41
N VAL A 161 -8.00 4.41 -6.61
CA VAL A 161 -7.89 3.35 -5.60
C VAL A 161 -7.21 3.91 -4.33
N GLN A 162 -6.12 4.66 -4.48
CA GLN A 162 -5.40 5.27 -3.37
C GLN A 162 -6.31 6.17 -2.54
N LEU A 163 -7.02 7.10 -3.18
CA LEU A 163 -7.98 7.99 -2.51
C LEU A 163 -9.11 7.22 -1.81
N ALA A 164 -9.49 6.06 -2.35
CA ALA A 164 -10.53 5.23 -1.76
C ALA A 164 -10.06 4.39 -0.56
N THR A 165 -8.74 4.18 -0.38
CA THR A 165 -8.19 3.24 0.62
C THR A 165 -7.24 3.87 1.63
N LEU A 166 -6.73 5.09 1.41
CA LEU A 166 -5.84 5.78 2.33
C LEU A 166 -6.51 7.00 2.98
N ASP A 167 -6.05 7.34 4.18
CA ASP A 167 -6.34 8.61 4.85
C ASP A 167 -5.41 9.70 4.27
N ALA A 168 -6.01 10.81 3.83
CA ALA A 168 -5.29 11.86 3.10
C ALA A 168 -4.26 12.59 3.96
N LEU A 169 -4.44 12.65 5.29
CA LEU A 169 -3.54 13.35 6.20
C LEU A 169 -2.38 12.48 6.66
N THR A 170 -2.69 11.28 7.11
CA THR A 170 -1.69 10.41 7.75
C THR A 170 -1.07 9.39 6.79
N HIS A 171 -1.65 9.21 5.59
CA HIS A 171 -1.28 8.18 4.62
C HIS A 171 -1.31 6.74 5.19
N LEU A 172 -2.01 6.52 6.29
CA LEU A 172 -2.39 5.18 6.76
C LEU A 172 -3.61 4.69 5.97
N SER A 173 -3.92 3.40 6.08
CA SER A 173 -5.19 2.90 5.54
C SER A 173 -6.36 3.65 6.18
N ASN A 174 -7.30 4.13 5.36
CA ASN A 174 -8.57 4.59 5.88
C ASN A 174 -9.44 3.38 6.32
N ARG A 175 -10.65 3.60 6.83
CA ARG A 175 -11.55 2.52 7.28
C ARG A 175 -11.68 1.41 6.24
N ARG A 176 -11.96 1.78 4.97
CA ARG A 176 -12.16 0.81 3.88
C ARG A 176 -10.89 0.03 3.56
N GLY A 177 -9.75 0.71 3.46
CA GLY A 177 -8.45 0.07 3.20
C GLY A 177 -8.04 -0.85 4.35
N PHE A 178 -8.23 -0.41 5.60
CA PHE A 178 -7.93 -1.21 6.78
C PHE A 178 -8.78 -2.49 6.83
N GLU A 179 -10.09 -2.40 6.61
CA GLU A 179 -10.98 -3.57 6.62
C GLU A 179 -10.58 -4.61 5.55
N ALA A 180 -10.25 -4.15 4.34
CA ALA A 180 -9.84 -5.03 3.24
C ALA A 180 -8.51 -5.75 3.53
N LEU A 181 -7.48 -5.01 3.95
CA LEU A 181 -6.16 -5.56 4.29
C LEU A 181 -6.24 -6.50 5.50
N SER A 182 -6.95 -6.09 6.54
CA SER A 182 -7.09 -6.87 7.77
C SER A 182 -7.84 -8.18 7.53
N GLN A 183 -8.87 -8.18 6.68
CA GLN A 183 -9.57 -9.41 6.31
C GLN A 183 -8.63 -10.40 5.61
N HIS A 184 -7.77 -9.91 4.70
CA HIS A 184 -6.77 -10.75 4.04
C HIS A 184 -5.76 -11.31 5.06
N ALA A 185 -5.21 -10.46 5.93
CA ALA A 185 -4.25 -10.87 6.97
C ALA A 185 -4.85 -11.91 7.94
N LEU A 186 -6.11 -11.73 8.37
CA LEU A 186 -6.82 -12.72 9.20
C LEU A 186 -7.00 -14.06 8.50
N ASN A 187 -7.32 -14.06 7.21
CA ASN A 187 -7.43 -15.30 6.43
C ASN A 187 -6.09 -16.05 6.34
N VAL A 188 -4.97 -15.33 6.25
CA VAL A 188 -3.62 -15.91 6.27
C VAL A 188 -3.32 -16.50 7.66
N CYS A 189 -3.53 -15.71 8.72
CA CYS A 189 -3.34 -16.18 10.11
C CYS A 189 -4.15 -17.44 10.40
N LYS A 190 -5.43 -17.45 9.99
CA LYS A 190 -6.32 -18.62 10.15
C LYS A 190 -5.78 -19.86 9.43
N ARG A 191 -5.33 -19.73 8.18
CA ARG A 191 -4.74 -20.87 7.42
C ARG A 191 -3.48 -21.41 8.08
N MET A 192 -2.68 -20.53 8.69
CA MET A 192 -1.42 -20.88 9.34
C MET A 192 -1.59 -21.24 10.82
N SER A 193 -2.82 -21.25 11.35
CA SER A 193 -3.13 -21.44 12.76
C SER A 193 -2.32 -20.51 13.68
N ARG A 194 -2.14 -19.26 13.26
CA ARG A 194 -1.46 -18.23 14.02
C ARG A 194 -2.46 -17.25 14.64
N PRO A 195 -2.22 -16.78 15.88
CA PRO A 195 -3.07 -15.79 16.51
C PRO A 195 -2.97 -14.43 15.81
N ALA A 196 -4.02 -13.63 15.93
CA ALA A 196 -4.00 -12.23 15.52
C ALA A 196 -4.75 -11.41 16.57
N SER A 197 -4.33 -10.15 16.78
CA SER A 197 -4.95 -9.26 17.75
C SER A 197 -5.20 -7.89 17.14
N LEU A 198 -6.33 -7.28 17.49
CA LEU A 198 -6.70 -5.92 17.11
C LEU A 198 -6.43 -4.96 18.27
N LEU A 199 -5.79 -3.84 17.94
CA LEU A 199 -5.65 -2.68 18.78
C LEU A 199 -6.55 -1.57 18.23
N PHE A 200 -7.36 -0.95 19.08
CA PHE A 200 -8.15 0.24 18.76
C PHE A 200 -7.68 1.38 19.64
N PHE A 201 -7.23 2.48 19.02
CA PHE A 201 -6.67 3.64 19.70
C PHE A 201 -7.56 4.86 19.54
N ASP A 202 -7.59 5.70 20.56
CA ASP A 202 -8.22 7.02 20.56
C ASP A 202 -7.25 8.00 21.24
N LEU A 203 -6.93 9.12 20.58
CA LEU A 203 -6.05 10.14 21.15
C LEU A 203 -6.76 10.89 22.27
N ASN A 204 -6.12 10.90 23.44
CA ASN A 204 -6.70 11.56 24.62
C ASN A 204 -6.63 13.07 24.47
N ASP A 205 -7.75 13.72 24.80
CA ASP A 205 -7.89 15.18 24.84
C ASP A 205 -7.54 15.89 23.52
N PHE A 206 -7.65 15.16 22.37
CA PHE A 206 -7.35 15.70 21.03
C PHE A 206 -8.13 16.97 20.72
N LYS A 207 -9.39 17.06 21.16
CA LYS A 207 -10.18 18.30 21.03
C LYS A 207 -9.51 19.47 21.75
N ALA A 208 -8.94 19.27 22.93
CA ALA A 208 -8.26 20.33 23.68
C ALA A 208 -6.98 20.81 22.95
N ILE A 209 -6.27 19.91 22.26
CA ILE A 209 -5.15 20.27 21.38
C ILE A 209 -5.65 21.23 20.28
N ASN A 210 -6.72 20.85 19.57
CA ASN A 210 -7.31 21.68 18.51
C ASN A 210 -7.77 23.04 19.06
N ASP A 211 -8.49 23.04 20.18
CA ASP A 211 -9.09 24.27 20.76
C ASP A 211 -8.01 25.23 21.29
N THR A 212 -6.86 24.71 21.77
CA THR A 212 -5.80 25.52 22.36
C THR A 212 -4.74 25.95 21.36
N TYR A 213 -4.34 25.04 20.43
CA TYR A 213 -3.19 25.26 19.55
C TYR A 213 -3.59 25.37 18.07
N GLY A 214 -4.87 25.18 17.75
CA GLY A 214 -5.43 25.25 16.39
C GLY A 214 -5.37 23.93 15.64
N HIS A 215 -6.17 23.81 14.58
CA HIS A 215 -6.32 22.59 13.79
C HIS A 215 -5.01 22.12 13.12
N ALA A 216 -4.13 23.05 12.74
CA ALA A 216 -2.83 22.68 12.16
C ALA A 216 -1.94 21.91 13.12
N GLU A 217 -2.02 22.20 14.43
CA GLU A 217 -1.33 21.43 15.46
C GLU A 217 -2.01 20.08 15.72
N GLY A 218 -3.34 20.04 15.70
CA GLY A 218 -4.07 18.78 15.74
C GLY A 218 -3.68 17.86 14.59
N ASP A 219 -3.59 18.39 13.37
CA ASP A 219 -3.13 17.63 12.20
C ASP A 219 -1.69 17.11 12.39
N ARG A 220 -0.80 17.93 12.93
CA ARG A 220 0.58 17.49 13.28
C ARG A 220 0.58 16.37 14.32
N ALA A 221 -0.26 16.46 15.35
CA ALA A 221 -0.38 15.40 16.36
C ALA A 221 -0.86 14.07 15.74
N LEU A 222 -1.81 14.12 14.80
CA LEU A 222 -2.28 12.94 14.08
C LEU A 222 -1.19 12.31 13.20
N VAL A 223 -0.44 13.13 12.47
CA VAL A 223 0.69 12.68 11.63
C VAL A 223 1.78 12.06 12.51
N SER A 224 2.18 12.73 13.60
CA SER A 224 3.18 12.23 14.54
C SER A 224 2.77 10.89 15.16
N PHE A 225 1.50 10.73 15.55
CA PHE A 225 1.04 9.44 16.08
C PHE A 225 1.05 8.34 15.02
N ALA A 226 0.71 8.66 13.77
CA ALA A 226 0.82 7.72 12.65
C ALA A 226 2.26 7.27 12.40
N GLU A 227 3.25 8.18 12.51
CA GLU A 227 4.68 7.86 12.40
C GLU A 227 5.13 6.94 13.55
N VAL A 228 4.74 7.25 14.78
CA VAL A 228 5.02 6.39 15.96
C VAL A 228 4.44 4.98 15.77
N LEU A 229 3.23 4.85 15.21
CA LEU A 229 2.66 3.55 14.90
C LEU A 229 3.49 2.78 13.87
N ARG A 230 3.94 3.45 12.78
CA ARG A 230 4.78 2.82 11.74
C ARG A 230 6.12 2.34 12.30
N ASP A 231 6.76 3.14 13.14
CA ASP A 231 8.07 2.82 13.72
C ASP A 231 8.00 1.70 14.75
N ALA A 232 6.88 1.61 15.46
CA ALA A 232 6.70 0.63 16.52
C ALA A 232 6.10 -0.70 16.03
N LEU A 233 5.46 -0.75 14.86
CA LEU A 233 4.80 -1.94 14.34
C LEU A 233 5.60 -2.57 13.19
N ARG A 234 5.31 -3.85 12.90
CA ARG A 234 6.01 -4.58 11.84
C ARG A 234 5.35 -4.30 10.49
N GLU A 235 6.09 -4.50 9.42
CA GLU A 235 5.56 -4.40 8.06
C GLU A 235 4.40 -5.39 7.77
N SER A 236 4.37 -6.53 8.49
CA SER A 236 3.28 -7.50 8.42
C SER A 236 2.00 -7.09 9.14
N ASP A 237 2.05 -6.04 9.97
CA ASP A 237 0.91 -5.55 10.71
C ASP A 237 0.14 -4.53 9.86
N VAL A 238 -1.19 -4.52 9.99
CA VAL A 238 -2.04 -3.58 9.25
C VAL A 238 -2.38 -2.41 10.14
N ILE A 239 -2.09 -1.18 9.67
CA ILE A 239 -2.34 0.05 10.42
C ILE A 239 -3.35 0.91 9.68
N GLY A 240 -4.30 1.53 10.41
CA GLY A 240 -5.29 2.40 9.82
C GLY A 240 -5.70 3.57 10.72
N ARG A 241 -6.25 4.62 10.09
CA ARG A 241 -6.99 5.69 10.75
C ARG A 241 -8.44 5.64 10.30
N LEU A 242 -9.36 5.46 11.24
CA LEU A 242 -10.79 5.27 10.92
C LEU A 242 -11.54 6.60 10.75
N GLY A 243 -11.02 7.68 11.33
CA GLY A 243 -11.54 9.03 11.26
C GLY A 243 -11.23 9.81 12.54
N GLY A 244 -11.26 11.14 12.49
CA GLY A 244 -10.97 11.96 13.66
C GLY A 244 -9.65 11.61 14.34
N ASP A 245 -9.72 11.22 15.60
CA ASP A 245 -8.63 10.81 16.48
C ASP A 245 -8.55 9.28 16.71
N GLU A 246 -9.29 8.48 15.91
CA GLU A 246 -9.37 7.02 16.02
C GLU A 246 -8.39 6.33 15.08
N PHE A 247 -7.52 5.48 15.66
CA PHE A 247 -6.56 4.65 14.92
C PHE A 247 -6.75 3.19 15.26
N VAL A 248 -6.30 2.31 14.37
CA VAL A 248 -6.39 0.86 14.55
C VAL A 248 -5.13 0.17 14.06
N ALA A 249 -4.81 -0.98 14.67
CA ALA A 249 -3.77 -1.86 14.16
C ALA A 249 -4.19 -3.32 14.32
N LEU A 250 -4.07 -4.12 13.26
CA LEU A 250 -4.17 -5.57 13.32
C LEU A 250 -2.76 -6.15 13.37
N LEU A 251 -2.44 -6.80 14.48
CA LEU A 251 -1.16 -7.47 14.69
C LEU A 251 -1.27 -8.93 14.25
N THR A 252 -0.40 -9.32 13.33
CA THR A 252 -0.30 -10.70 12.85
C THR A 252 0.64 -11.52 13.73
N ASP A 253 0.36 -12.82 13.90
CA ASP A 253 1.13 -13.71 14.77
C ASP A 253 1.29 -13.18 16.21
N SER A 254 0.23 -12.56 16.74
CA SER A 254 0.22 -11.89 18.04
C SER A 254 -0.98 -12.31 18.89
N ASP A 255 -0.70 -12.91 20.03
CA ASP A 255 -1.64 -13.16 21.11
C ASP A 255 -1.74 -11.93 22.06
N LEU A 256 -2.60 -11.98 23.07
CA LEU A 256 -2.76 -10.88 24.04
C LEU A 256 -1.47 -10.52 24.78
N ALA A 257 -0.59 -11.49 25.07
CA ALA A 257 0.66 -11.24 25.79
C ALA A 257 1.65 -10.47 24.91
N LYS A 258 1.83 -10.89 23.66
CA LYS A 258 2.65 -10.15 22.67
C LYS A 258 2.07 -8.76 22.38
N THR A 259 0.75 -8.66 22.31
CA THR A 259 0.04 -7.40 22.08
C THR A 259 0.27 -6.40 23.23
N ALA A 260 0.30 -6.86 24.47
CA ALA A 260 0.63 -6.02 25.62
C ALA A 260 2.07 -5.47 25.52
N ALA A 261 3.03 -6.30 25.10
CA ALA A 261 4.43 -5.84 24.90
C ALA A 261 4.53 -4.82 23.74
N VAL A 262 3.76 -4.97 22.67
CA VAL A 262 3.67 -3.99 21.58
C VAL A 262 3.12 -2.66 22.09
N THR A 263 2.05 -2.70 22.89
CA THR A 263 1.47 -1.48 23.48
C THR A 263 2.46 -0.76 24.39
N GLN A 264 3.24 -1.48 25.18
CA GLN A 264 4.30 -0.90 26.02
C GLN A 264 5.39 -0.23 25.18
N ARG A 265 5.80 -0.86 24.06
CA ARG A 265 6.75 -0.28 23.11
C ARG A 265 6.21 0.99 22.47
N LEU A 266 4.94 1.00 22.06
CA LEU A 266 4.25 2.18 21.52
C LEU A 266 4.26 3.34 22.53
N GLN A 267 3.94 3.07 23.79
CA GLN A 267 3.97 4.07 24.85
C GLN A 267 5.37 4.65 25.04
N ALA A 268 6.42 3.83 25.00
CA ALA A 268 7.80 4.28 25.11
C ALA A 268 8.23 5.15 23.91
N HIS A 269 7.90 4.76 22.69
CA HIS A 269 8.17 5.54 21.48
C HIS A 269 7.45 6.88 21.51
N LEU A 270 6.17 6.89 21.92
CA LEU A 270 5.40 8.13 22.03
C LEU A 270 5.94 9.06 23.12
N ALA A 271 6.36 8.53 24.27
CA ALA A 271 6.99 9.32 25.32
C ALA A 271 8.31 9.96 24.85
N ALA A 272 9.14 9.21 24.10
CA ALA A 272 10.36 9.73 23.50
C ALA A 272 10.05 10.83 22.47
N HIS A 273 9.03 10.62 21.62
CA HIS A 273 8.57 11.63 20.67
C HIS A 273 8.11 12.91 21.37
N ASN A 274 7.25 12.81 22.40
CA ASN A 274 6.76 13.96 23.17
C ASN A 274 7.90 14.76 23.82
N ALA A 275 8.90 14.06 24.37
CA ALA A 275 10.07 14.70 24.97
C ALA A 275 10.94 15.46 23.94
N ALA A 276 11.03 14.96 22.71
CA ALA A 276 11.79 15.58 21.63
C ALA A 276 11.05 16.74 20.95
N ALA A 277 9.73 16.65 20.82
CA ALA A 277 8.92 17.57 20.00
C ALA A 277 8.72 18.96 20.63
N GLN A 278 8.73 19.09 21.97
CA GLN A 278 8.57 20.36 22.73
C GLN A 278 7.39 21.25 22.23
N CYS A 279 6.27 20.64 21.82
CA CYS A 279 5.15 21.38 21.19
C CYS A 279 4.21 22.08 22.19
N GLY A 280 4.48 22.02 23.51
CA GLY A 280 3.59 22.57 24.55
C GLY A 280 2.41 21.69 24.93
N TYR A 281 2.24 20.52 24.29
CA TYR A 281 1.28 19.47 24.62
C TYR A 281 1.93 18.09 24.47
N GLU A 282 1.31 17.10 25.08
CA GLU A 282 1.71 15.69 24.92
C GLU A 282 0.63 14.91 24.19
N ILE A 283 1.05 14.12 23.21
CA ILE A 283 0.18 13.14 22.57
C ILE A 283 0.06 11.95 23.52
N ARG A 284 -1.18 11.59 23.87
CA ARG A 284 -1.50 10.43 24.70
C ARG A 284 -2.63 9.66 24.06
N PHE A 285 -2.71 8.34 24.29
CA PHE A 285 -3.79 7.52 23.76
C PHE A 285 -4.40 6.60 24.79
N SER A 286 -5.65 6.24 24.56
CA SER A 286 -6.33 5.11 25.18
C SER A 286 -6.37 3.95 24.17
N VAL A 287 -6.28 2.70 24.63
CA VAL A 287 -6.25 1.54 23.74
C VAL A 287 -7.17 0.43 24.24
N GLY A 288 -7.93 -0.18 23.32
CA GLY A 288 -8.61 -1.47 23.45
C GLY A 288 -7.81 -2.55 22.76
N GLN A 289 -7.71 -3.73 23.38
CA GLN A 289 -6.94 -4.87 22.86
C GLN A 289 -7.83 -6.09 22.84
N ILE A 290 -7.98 -6.73 21.69
CA ILE A 290 -8.79 -7.91 21.49
C ILE A 290 -8.05 -8.93 20.66
N GLU A 291 -7.94 -10.17 21.14
CA GLU A 291 -7.48 -11.29 20.33
C GLU A 291 -8.62 -11.76 19.42
N TYR A 292 -8.30 -11.99 18.14
CA TYR A 292 -9.27 -12.49 17.18
C TYR A 292 -9.67 -13.93 17.49
N ASP A 293 -10.97 -14.15 17.64
CA ASP A 293 -11.57 -15.46 17.77
C ASP A 293 -12.66 -15.63 16.70
N SER A 294 -12.46 -16.59 15.81
CA SER A 294 -13.38 -16.85 14.69
C SER A 294 -14.76 -17.38 15.14
N GLN A 295 -14.91 -17.79 16.41
CA GLN A 295 -16.22 -18.22 16.97
C GLN A 295 -17.03 -17.01 17.47
N HIS A 296 -16.36 -15.94 17.90
CA HIS A 296 -16.99 -14.75 18.48
C HIS A 296 -17.01 -13.55 17.51
N HIS A 297 -16.10 -13.49 16.55
CA HIS A 297 -16.00 -12.39 15.60
C HIS A 297 -16.33 -12.88 14.18
N ALA A 298 -17.61 -12.72 13.77
CA ALA A 298 -18.09 -13.16 12.48
C ALA A 298 -17.55 -12.28 11.32
N SER A 299 -17.21 -11.02 11.60
CA SER A 299 -16.73 -10.04 10.64
C SER A 299 -15.65 -9.13 11.23
N MET A 300 -14.94 -8.39 10.36
CA MET A 300 -14.01 -7.33 10.78
C MET A 300 -14.77 -6.23 11.56
N ALA A 301 -15.99 -5.92 11.17
CA ALA A 301 -16.83 -4.93 11.86
C ALA A 301 -17.11 -5.34 13.31
N ASP A 302 -17.39 -6.63 13.57
CA ASP A 302 -17.60 -7.14 14.93
C ASP A 302 -16.34 -7.04 15.77
N LEU A 303 -15.19 -7.37 15.19
CA LEU A 303 -13.89 -7.26 15.87
C LEU A 303 -13.55 -5.81 16.22
N LEU A 304 -13.79 -4.88 15.29
CA LEU A 304 -13.62 -3.44 15.52
C LEU A 304 -14.54 -2.94 16.64
N ALA A 305 -15.82 -3.31 16.62
CA ALA A 305 -16.78 -2.89 17.63
C ALA A 305 -16.40 -3.42 19.03
N THR A 306 -15.90 -4.66 19.12
CA THR A 306 -15.45 -5.25 20.39
C THR A 306 -14.21 -4.51 20.91
N ALA A 307 -13.26 -4.19 20.06
CA ALA A 307 -12.03 -3.46 20.43
C ALA A 307 -12.33 -2.01 20.85
N ASP A 308 -13.25 -1.31 20.16
CA ASP A 308 -13.73 0.01 20.54
C ASP A 308 -14.38 0.01 21.92
N ALA A 309 -15.28 -0.94 22.19
CA ALA A 309 -15.90 -1.09 23.51
C ALA A 309 -14.85 -1.29 24.62
N ALA A 310 -13.82 -2.11 24.39
CA ALA A 310 -12.70 -2.32 25.30
C ALA A 310 -11.90 -1.03 25.53
N MET A 311 -11.61 -0.28 24.47
CA MET A 311 -10.94 1.02 24.52
C MET A 311 -11.73 2.02 25.37
N TYR A 312 -13.05 2.10 25.16
CA TYR A 312 -13.91 3.02 25.90
C TYR A 312 -13.91 2.72 27.42
N VAL A 313 -13.94 1.45 27.80
CA VAL A 313 -13.83 1.03 29.23
C VAL A 313 -12.50 1.52 29.83
N ASN A 314 -11.39 1.27 29.13
CA ASN A 314 -10.05 1.70 29.58
C ASN A 314 -9.93 3.23 29.66
N LYS A 315 -10.48 3.96 28.70
CA LYS A 315 -10.50 5.44 28.68
C LYS A 315 -11.24 6.01 29.89
N ARG A 316 -12.37 5.40 30.27
CA ARG A 316 -13.14 5.81 31.47
C ARG A 316 -12.39 5.52 32.77
N ALA A 317 -11.75 4.37 32.89
CA ALA A 317 -10.97 3.99 34.06
C ALA A 317 -9.79 4.94 34.27
N SER A 318 -9.04 5.28 33.22
CA SER A 318 -7.92 6.23 33.28
C SER A 318 -8.36 7.64 33.68
N LYS A 319 -9.50 8.14 33.18
CA LYS A 319 -10.07 9.44 33.59
C LYS A 319 -10.53 9.45 35.05
N ALA A 320 -11.05 8.34 35.56
CA ALA A 320 -11.47 8.25 36.97
C ALA A 320 -10.26 8.28 37.91
N GLN A 321 -9.17 7.58 37.55
CA GLN A 321 -7.92 7.58 38.34
C GLN A 321 -7.25 8.97 38.35
N ALA A 322 -7.21 9.68 37.22
CA ALA A 322 -6.67 11.04 37.14
C ALA A 322 -7.41 12.04 38.03
N ARG A 323 -8.75 11.89 38.20
CA ARG A 323 -9.57 12.74 39.07
C ARG A 323 -9.38 12.45 40.58
N HIS A 324 -8.84 11.30 40.96
CA HIS A 324 -8.58 10.94 42.37
C HIS A 324 -7.19 11.41 42.85
N HIS A 325 -6.32 11.81 41.93
CA HIS A 325 -4.95 12.27 42.20
C HIS A 325 -4.74 13.78 42.03
N ALA A 326 -5.75 14.50 41.55
CA ALA A 326 -5.82 15.95 41.45
C ALA A 326 -6.66 16.55 42.59
#